data_f694c1bf565d3261c0c88016d5cf8a08
#
_entry.id   f694c1bf565d3261c0c88016d5cf8a08
#
_cell.length_a   1.000
_cell.length_b   1.000
_cell.length_c   1.000
_cell.angle_alpha   90.00
_cell.angle_beta   90.00
_cell.angle_gamma   90.00
#
_symmetry.space_group_name_H-M   'P 1'
#
loop_
_entity.id
_entity.type
_entity.pdbx_description
1 polymer ?
#
loop_
_entity_poly.entity_id
_entity_poly.type
_entity_poly.pdbx_seq_one_letter_code
_entity_poly.pdbx_strand_id
1 'polypeptide(L)'
;MRLAFLAPDIDLTGLSGDVAHVLDLTHSLSRAGCMIDLIVGTPMAEPLPANVRLRVVRTRSTFLEGLYLYWALRHERPDVIYERRNSPKLSAMLSLLLRRPYFVEINGLADEEKHLLRQGESAADSLLQKVKRRLRGMLLGHARGIIAVTEGLKERLIAEHGIPAKQILVIRNGVDLSLFKMTPAQTARSALGLPQDRQYVVFVGNLVEWHGVHTLVTAMARVVQRNPNVTLLIVGDGPERSRLEIQVAKLQLEDRVVFAGWVKRESVPTWIAAADICTLTLTIARNASIGSSALKLGEYLACGRAVVATNLPGAGPFVESHGVGLGFRGDDPIDLSARIFELLEDPKRRMDMGHRARELAERELSWERVSTTLLNHFEATKERAPIP
;
A
#
# COMPACT_ATOMS: atom_id res chain seq x y z
N MET A 1 11.49 -20.39 11.41
CA MET A 1 12.47 -19.32 11.07
C MET A 1 12.40 -18.21 12.09
N ARG A 2 13.56 -17.65 12.47
CA ARG A 2 13.61 -16.44 13.32
C ARG A 2 13.95 -15.23 12.47
N LEU A 3 13.11 -14.21 12.50
CA LEU A 3 13.18 -13.04 11.65
C LEU A 3 13.40 -11.75 12.48
N ALA A 4 14.39 -10.93 12.11
CA ALA A 4 14.49 -9.55 12.57
C ALA A 4 13.82 -8.66 11.51
N PHE A 5 12.60 -8.19 11.79
CA PHE A 5 11.83 -7.34 10.87
C PHE A 5 11.99 -5.87 11.25
N LEU A 6 12.69 -5.11 10.42
CA LEU A 6 13.04 -3.73 10.66
C LEU A 6 12.11 -2.79 9.88
N ALA A 7 11.35 -1.98 10.61
CA ALA A 7 10.50 -0.91 10.09
C ALA A 7 10.64 0.36 10.98
N PRO A 8 11.88 0.87 11.20
CA PRO A 8 12.16 1.88 12.22
C PRO A 8 11.52 3.24 11.94
N ASP A 9 11.11 3.50 10.70
CA ASP A 9 10.41 4.74 10.31
C ASP A 9 8.90 4.67 10.57
N ILE A 10 8.39 3.51 11.01
CA ILE A 10 6.96 3.31 11.22
C ILE A 10 6.57 3.64 12.66
N ASP A 11 5.58 4.51 12.76
CA ASP A 11 4.85 4.83 13.98
C ASP A 11 3.58 3.99 14.05
N LEU A 12 3.57 2.96 14.90
CA LEU A 12 2.44 2.03 15.01
C LEU A 12 1.19 2.65 15.66
N THR A 13 1.26 3.89 16.16
CA THR A 13 0.06 4.60 16.65
C THR A 13 -0.75 5.23 15.51
N GLY A 14 -0.16 5.31 14.31
CA GLY A 14 -0.79 5.87 13.11
C GLY A 14 -1.86 4.95 12.49
N LEU A 15 -2.72 5.56 11.67
CA LEU A 15 -3.77 4.85 10.91
C LEU A 15 -3.44 4.74 9.41
N SER A 16 -2.16 4.80 9.06
CA SER A 16 -1.72 4.78 7.66
C SER A 16 -1.66 3.37 7.07
N GLY A 17 -1.70 3.28 5.73
CA GLY A 17 -1.49 2.02 5.03
C GLY A 17 -0.14 1.36 5.32
N ASP A 18 0.88 2.14 5.67
CA ASP A 18 2.20 1.61 6.04
C ASP A 18 2.16 0.84 7.37
N VAL A 19 1.38 1.33 8.34
CA VAL A 19 1.13 0.64 9.61
C VAL A 19 0.37 -0.66 9.36
N ALA A 20 -0.70 -0.59 8.58
CA ALA A 20 -1.50 -1.75 8.20
C ALA A 20 -0.63 -2.83 7.54
N HIS A 21 0.22 -2.45 6.59
CA HIS A 21 1.13 -3.37 5.91
C HIS A 21 2.06 -4.09 6.89
N VAL A 22 2.75 -3.34 7.78
CA VAL A 22 3.70 -3.93 8.74
C VAL A 22 3.01 -4.87 9.69
N LEU A 23 1.84 -4.50 10.22
CA LEU A 23 1.08 -5.33 11.15
C LEU A 23 0.51 -6.58 10.48
N ASP A 24 -0.13 -6.45 9.31
CA ASP A 24 -0.72 -7.58 8.60
C ASP A 24 0.35 -8.60 8.18
N LEU A 25 1.47 -8.13 7.63
CA LEU A 25 2.60 -9.01 7.28
C LEU A 25 3.18 -9.68 8.52
N THR A 26 3.36 -8.94 9.63
CA THR A 26 3.84 -9.50 10.90
C THR A 26 2.90 -10.58 11.42
N HIS A 27 1.58 -10.33 11.44
CA HIS A 27 0.58 -11.31 11.85
C HIS A 27 0.60 -12.55 10.96
N SER A 28 0.71 -12.37 9.65
CA SER A 28 0.74 -13.49 8.70
C SER A 28 2.00 -14.34 8.84
N LEU A 29 3.18 -13.72 8.96
CA LEU A 29 4.45 -14.42 9.23
C LEU A 29 4.42 -15.12 10.59
N SER A 30 3.81 -14.52 11.60
CA SER A 30 3.59 -15.12 12.91
C SER A 30 2.73 -16.39 12.83
N ARG A 31 1.61 -16.33 12.10
CA ARG A 31 0.73 -17.50 11.83
C ARG A 31 1.46 -18.60 11.04
N ALA A 32 2.40 -18.23 10.19
CA ALA A 32 3.28 -19.17 9.48
C ALA A 32 4.38 -19.79 10.37
N GLY A 33 4.37 -19.52 11.69
CA GLY A 33 5.29 -20.11 12.67
C GLY A 33 6.63 -19.40 12.80
N CYS A 34 6.78 -18.17 12.30
CA CYS A 34 7.99 -17.38 12.49
C CYS A 34 8.07 -16.79 13.90
N MET A 35 9.26 -16.83 14.49
CA MET A 35 9.61 -16.01 15.66
C MET A 35 10.09 -14.66 15.15
N ILE A 36 9.45 -13.56 15.55
CA ILE A 36 9.70 -12.25 14.98
C ILE A 36 10.17 -11.27 16.04
N ASP A 37 11.35 -10.66 15.85
CA ASP A 37 11.72 -9.41 16.51
C ASP A 37 11.30 -8.27 15.59
N LEU A 38 10.18 -7.59 15.90
CA LEU A 38 9.64 -6.45 15.14
C LEU A 38 10.25 -5.15 15.69
N ILE A 39 10.99 -4.42 14.86
CA ILE A 39 11.69 -3.20 15.21
C ILE A 39 10.98 -2.01 14.56
N VAL A 40 10.47 -1.06 15.38
CA VAL A 40 9.69 0.11 14.94
C VAL A 40 10.15 1.39 15.63
N GLY A 41 9.69 2.54 15.13
CA GLY A 41 9.98 3.86 15.71
C GLY A 41 9.13 4.17 16.95
N THR A 42 7.84 3.82 16.93
CA THR A 42 6.90 4.06 18.04
C THR A 42 6.06 2.81 18.28
N PRO A 43 5.86 2.39 19.55
CA PRO A 43 5.09 1.19 19.86
C PRO A 43 3.59 1.44 19.73
N MET A 44 2.84 0.36 19.53
CA MET A 44 1.38 0.37 19.67
C MET A 44 0.96 -0.08 21.08
N ALA A 45 -0.29 0.24 21.45
CA ALA A 45 -0.88 -0.20 22.73
C ALA A 45 -1.49 -1.62 22.66
N GLU A 46 -1.82 -2.10 21.45
CA GLU A 46 -2.45 -3.40 21.27
C GLU A 46 -1.43 -4.55 21.36
N PRO A 47 -1.84 -5.70 21.93
CA PRO A 47 -0.95 -6.85 22.07
C PRO A 47 -0.65 -7.48 20.71
N LEU A 48 0.61 -7.81 20.47
CA LEU A 48 1.07 -8.60 19.34
C LEU A 48 1.00 -10.12 19.67
N PRO A 49 1.03 -10.99 18.64
CA PRO A 49 1.11 -12.44 18.84
C PRO A 49 2.27 -12.86 19.76
N ALA A 50 2.12 -13.94 20.50
CA ALA A 50 3.09 -14.40 21.51
C ALA A 50 4.50 -14.69 20.94
N ASN A 51 4.60 -15.02 19.65
CA ASN A 51 5.86 -15.25 18.93
C ASN A 51 6.43 -13.98 18.26
N VAL A 52 5.85 -12.81 18.56
CA VAL A 52 6.34 -11.50 18.10
C VAL A 52 6.82 -10.71 19.30
N ARG A 53 8.10 -10.31 19.28
CA ARG A 53 8.67 -9.40 20.26
C ARG A 53 8.84 -8.02 19.67
N LEU A 54 8.19 -7.02 20.26
CA LEU A 54 8.30 -5.63 19.85
C LEU A 54 9.55 -4.99 20.42
N ARG A 55 10.32 -4.29 19.58
CA ARG A 55 11.47 -3.47 19.96
C ARG A 55 11.30 -2.06 19.40
N VAL A 56 11.55 -1.06 20.21
CA VAL A 56 11.40 0.34 19.82
C VAL A 56 12.78 0.98 19.71
N VAL A 57 12.99 1.67 18.58
CA VAL A 57 14.22 2.41 18.31
C VAL A 57 13.90 3.90 18.26
N ARG A 58 14.47 4.69 19.16
CA ARG A 58 14.16 6.12 19.35
C ARG A 58 15.29 7.07 18.93
N THR A 59 16.39 6.55 18.39
CA THR A 59 17.53 7.38 18.03
C THR A 59 17.44 7.81 16.57
N ARG A 60 18.01 8.99 16.24
CA ARG A 60 18.12 9.49 14.86
C ARG A 60 19.44 9.07 14.20
N SER A 61 20.29 8.35 14.91
CA SER A 61 21.59 7.92 14.41
C SER A 61 21.56 6.45 14.04
N THR A 62 21.65 6.12 12.77
CA THR A 62 21.72 4.75 12.26
C THR A 62 22.82 3.91 12.92
N PHE A 63 23.94 4.53 13.28
CA PHE A 63 25.03 3.87 13.96
C PHE A 63 24.67 3.45 15.40
N LEU A 64 24.11 4.37 16.19
CA LEU A 64 23.67 4.06 17.56
C LEU A 64 22.50 3.06 17.57
N GLU A 65 21.56 3.21 16.62
CA GLU A 65 20.50 2.21 16.40
C GLU A 65 21.06 0.83 16.15
N GLY A 66 22.02 0.75 15.24
CA GLY A 66 22.62 -0.53 14.89
C GLY A 66 23.40 -1.18 16.03
N LEU A 67 24.13 -0.41 16.84
CA LEU A 67 24.80 -0.93 18.03
C LEU A 67 23.79 -1.45 19.06
N TYR A 68 22.75 -0.67 19.35
CA TYR A 68 21.67 -1.12 20.25
C TYR A 68 21.02 -2.41 19.76
N LEU A 69 20.64 -2.48 18.49
CA LEU A 69 20.00 -3.65 17.92
C LEU A 69 20.96 -4.84 17.82
N TYR A 70 22.25 -4.62 17.56
CA TYR A 70 23.25 -5.69 17.63
C TYR A 70 23.25 -6.35 19.02
N TRP A 71 23.35 -5.56 20.10
CA TRP A 71 23.32 -6.08 21.45
C TRP A 71 21.99 -6.77 21.78
N ALA A 72 20.89 -6.26 21.30
CA ALA A 72 19.56 -6.83 21.49
C ALA A 72 19.32 -8.13 20.73
N LEU A 73 19.90 -8.29 19.53
CA LEU A 73 19.67 -9.41 18.63
C LEU A 73 20.75 -10.49 18.64
N ARG A 74 21.96 -10.18 19.17
CA ARG A 74 23.09 -11.12 19.15
C ARG A 74 22.82 -12.47 19.83
N HIS A 75 22.00 -12.47 20.88
CA HIS A 75 21.59 -13.67 21.61
C HIS A 75 20.39 -14.38 20.99
N GLU A 76 19.56 -13.61 20.29
CA GLU A 76 18.36 -14.12 19.59
C GLU A 76 18.72 -14.86 18.30
N ARG A 77 19.87 -14.55 17.69
CA ARG A 77 20.41 -15.17 16.48
C ARG A 77 19.38 -15.27 15.36
N PRO A 78 18.86 -14.14 14.82
CA PRO A 78 17.90 -14.20 13.71
C PRO A 78 18.51 -14.96 12.53
N ASP A 79 17.68 -15.74 11.84
CA ASP A 79 18.09 -16.42 10.61
C ASP A 79 18.23 -15.43 9.45
N VAL A 80 17.35 -14.42 9.43
CA VAL A 80 17.22 -13.42 8.39
C VAL A 80 16.96 -12.05 9.00
N ILE A 81 17.55 -11.01 8.40
CA ILE A 81 17.23 -9.60 8.65
C ILE A 81 16.39 -9.11 7.47
N TYR A 82 15.21 -8.59 7.72
CA TYR A 82 14.29 -8.08 6.72
C TYR A 82 13.95 -6.62 7.01
N GLU A 83 14.28 -5.70 6.10
CA GLU A 83 14.08 -4.27 6.30
C GLU A 83 13.13 -3.70 5.26
N ARG A 84 12.04 -3.10 5.74
CA ARG A 84 11.10 -2.31 4.92
C ARG A 84 11.55 -0.85 4.93
N ARG A 85 12.49 -0.51 4.04
CA ARG A 85 13.06 0.84 3.94
C ARG A 85 13.77 1.05 2.60
N ASN A 86 13.64 2.24 2.04
CA ASN A 86 14.30 2.58 0.77
C ASN A 86 15.83 2.69 0.84
N SER A 87 16.44 2.76 2.01
CA SER A 87 17.89 2.82 2.19
C SER A 87 18.34 1.87 3.32
N PRO A 88 18.84 0.66 2.99
CA PRO A 88 19.05 -0.44 3.93
C PRO A 88 20.36 -0.33 4.71
N LYS A 89 20.66 0.85 5.28
CA LYS A 89 21.89 1.07 6.06
C LYS A 89 21.91 0.25 7.34
N LEU A 90 20.77 0.13 7.98
CA LEU A 90 20.63 -0.55 9.27
C LEU A 90 20.75 -2.06 9.10
N SER A 91 20.04 -2.64 8.13
CA SER A 91 20.14 -4.08 7.84
C SER A 91 21.52 -4.47 7.33
N ALA A 92 22.15 -3.65 6.49
CA ALA A 92 23.51 -3.91 6.03
C ALA A 92 24.51 -3.93 7.18
N MET A 93 24.43 -2.97 8.12
CA MET A 93 25.29 -2.95 9.30
C MET A 93 25.04 -4.16 10.21
N LEU A 94 23.78 -4.47 10.50
CA LEU A 94 23.42 -5.63 11.32
C LEU A 94 23.81 -6.95 10.63
N SER A 95 23.70 -7.05 9.32
CA SER A 95 24.13 -8.21 8.54
C SER A 95 25.61 -8.48 8.72
N LEU A 96 26.45 -7.44 8.66
CA LEU A 96 27.89 -7.56 8.89
C LEU A 96 28.20 -8.00 10.33
N LEU A 97 27.57 -7.37 11.33
CA LEU A 97 27.84 -7.63 12.74
C LEU A 97 27.32 -9.00 13.22
N LEU A 98 26.14 -9.40 12.74
CA LEU A 98 25.50 -10.66 13.14
C LEU A 98 25.86 -11.83 12.20
N ARG A 99 26.52 -11.55 11.08
CA ARG A 99 26.82 -12.51 10.01
C ARG A 99 25.56 -13.22 9.50
N ARG A 100 24.51 -12.43 9.22
CA ARG A 100 23.19 -12.91 8.74
C ARG A 100 22.81 -12.25 7.43
N PRO A 101 22.14 -12.97 6.51
CA PRO A 101 21.65 -12.39 5.27
C PRO A 101 20.61 -11.32 5.56
N TYR A 102 20.60 -10.26 4.75
CA TYR A 102 19.52 -9.27 4.79
C TYR A 102 18.77 -9.17 3.48
N PHE A 103 17.50 -8.87 3.60
CA PHE A 103 16.56 -8.62 2.52
C PHE A 103 15.93 -7.25 2.69
N VAL A 104 15.57 -6.63 1.58
CA VAL A 104 15.02 -5.27 1.59
C VAL A 104 13.71 -5.23 0.84
N GLU A 105 12.67 -4.68 1.46
CA GLU A 105 11.41 -4.40 0.80
C GLU A 105 11.35 -2.94 0.40
N ILE A 106 11.01 -2.70 -0.88
CA ILE A 106 10.88 -1.36 -1.47
C ILE A 106 9.45 -1.17 -1.97
N ASN A 107 8.74 -0.21 -1.34
CA ASN A 107 7.34 0.09 -1.61
C ASN A 107 7.13 1.36 -2.45
N GLY A 108 8.18 2.13 -2.71
CA GLY A 108 8.13 3.37 -3.47
C GLY A 108 9.50 4.02 -3.57
N LEU A 109 9.57 5.14 -4.23
CA LEU A 109 10.79 5.94 -4.39
C LEU A 109 10.71 7.16 -3.47
N ALA A 110 11.22 7.04 -2.24
CA ALA A 110 11.14 8.08 -1.21
C ALA A 110 11.73 9.44 -1.65
N ASP A 111 12.69 9.44 -2.56
CA ASP A 111 13.30 10.66 -3.07
C ASP A 111 12.35 11.41 -4.02
N GLU A 112 11.57 10.71 -4.84
CA GLU A 112 10.52 11.30 -5.67
C GLU A 112 9.35 11.82 -4.84
N GLU A 113 8.94 11.07 -3.81
CA GLU A 113 7.88 11.51 -2.88
C GLU A 113 8.26 12.81 -2.15
N LYS A 114 9.51 12.91 -1.69
CA LYS A 114 10.02 14.13 -1.07
C LYS A 114 10.12 15.30 -2.05
N HIS A 115 10.43 15.03 -3.33
CA HIS A 115 10.52 16.05 -4.36
C HIS A 115 9.13 16.59 -4.72
N LEU A 116 8.12 15.74 -4.82
CA LEU A 116 6.73 16.14 -5.04
C LEU A 116 6.15 16.96 -3.86
N LEU A 117 6.56 16.63 -2.63
CA LEU A 117 6.14 17.39 -1.44
C LEU A 117 6.86 18.73 -1.29
N ARG A 118 8.05 18.91 -1.90
CA ARG A 118 8.84 20.15 -1.88
C ARG A 118 8.68 20.90 -3.21
N GLN A 119 7.50 21.47 -3.46
CA GLN A 119 7.26 22.26 -4.65
C GLN A 119 8.37 23.29 -4.90
N GLY A 120 9.16 23.13 -5.94
CA GLY A 120 9.94 24.19 -6.57
C GLY A 120 11.45 24.28 -6.31
N GLU A 121 12.08 23.40 -5.55
CA GLU A 121 13.54 23.38 -5.54
C GLU A 121 14.09 22.60 -6.74
N SER A 122 14.67 23.32 -7.70
CA SER A 122 15.47 22.75 -8.79
C SER A 122 16.57 21.90 -8.17
N ALA A 123 16.42 20.60 -8.27
CA ALA A 123 17.47 19.67 -7.87
C ALA A 123 18.57 19.69 -8.91
N ALA A 124 19.43 20.69 -8.87
CA ALA A 124 20.79 20.50 -9.36
C ALA A 124 21.34 19.30 -8.59
N ASP A 125 21.61 18.19 -9.28
CA ASP A 125 22.15 16.96 -8.71
C ASP A 125 23.44 17.30 -7.95
N SER A 126 23.33 17.59 -6.67
CA SER A 126 24.49 17.92 -5.87
C SER A 126 25.40 16.70 -5.82
N LEU A 127 26.71 16.88 -5.79
CA LEU A 127 27.69 15.79 -5.65
C LEU A 127 27.28 14.85 -4.49
N LEU A 128 26.73 15.42 -3.43
CA LEU A 128 26.22 14.68 -2.28
C LEU A 128 25.06 13.73 -2.65
N GLN A 129 24.15 14.14 -3.53
CA GLN A 129 23.06 13.26 -3.99
C GLN A 129 23.57 12.10 -4.85
N LYS A 130 24.55 12.37 -5.72
CA LYS A 130 25.22 11.32 -6.52
C LYS A 130 25.91 10.30 -5.61
N VAL A 131 26.62 10.76 -4.58
CA VAL A 131 27.28 9.88 -3.59
C VAL A 131 26.23 9.06 -2.82
N LYS A 132 25.16 9.70 -2.35
CA LYS A 132 24.05 9.00 -1.65
C LYS A 132 23.40 7.93 -2.53
N ARG A 133 23.12 8.24 -3.80
CA ARG A 133 22.56 7.30 -4.77
C ARG A 133 23.49 6.11 -5.02
N ARG A 134 24.80 6.38 -5.21
CA ARG A 134 25.80 5.31 -5.38
C ARG A 134 25.92 4.41 -4.15
N LEU A 135 25.98 5.01 -2.95
CA LEU A 135 26.00 4.25 -1.69
C LEU A 135 24.74 3.39 -1.52
N ARG A 136 23.56 3.95 -1.83
CA ARG A 136 22.29 3.19 -1.81
C ARG A 136 22.35 2.00 -2.78
N GLY A 137 22.81 2.22 -4.01
CA GLY A 137 22.98 1.14 -5.00
C GLY A 137 23.90 0.03 -4.52
N MET A 138 25.05 0.40 -3.91
CA MET A 138 25.96 -0.58 -3.31
C MET A 138 25.31 -1.38 -2.19
N LEU A 139 24.61 -0.72 -1.26
CA LEU A 139 23.92 -1.41 -0.15
C LEU A 139 22.82 -2.33 -0.67
N LEU A 140 22.03 -1.90 -1.65
CA LEU A 140 21.01 -2.74 -2.29
C LEU A 140 21.64 -3.93 -3.03
N GLY A 141 22.75 -3.70 -3.75
CA GLY A 141 23.47 -4.76 -4.46
C GLY A 141 24.04 -5.87 -3.55
N HIS A 142 24.38 -5.52 -2.30
CA HIS A 142 24.85 -6.49 -1.31
C HIS A 142 23.70 -7.20 -0.55
N ALA A 143 22.45 -6.76 -0.70
CA ALA A 143 21.31 -7.46 -0.13
C ALA A 143 21.21 -8.88 -0.73
N ARG A 144 20.83 -9.86 0.07
CA ARG A 144 20.61 -11.23 -0.40
C ARG A 144 19.45 -11.31 -1.41
N GLY A 145 18.45 -10.47 -1.24
CA GLY A 145 17.33 -10.28 -2.13
C GLY A 145 16.62 -8.95 -1.88
N ILE A 146 15.95 -8.46 -2.90
CA ILE A 146 15.13 -7.26 -2.84
C ILE A 146 13.70 -7.66 -3.19
N ILE A 147 12.75 -7.21 -2.40
CA ILE A 147 11.33 -7.37 -2.64
C ILE A 147 10.81 -6.03 -3.17
N ALA A 148 10.37 -6.00 -4.42
CA ALA A 148 9.70 -4.86 -5.02
C ALA A 148 8.19 -5.13 -5.09
N VAL A 149 7.36 -4.14 -4.78
CA VAL A 149 5.90 -4.34 -4.77
C VAL A 149 5.27 -4.23 -6.17
N THR A 150 6.04 -3.81 -7.17
CA THR A 150 5.60 -3.69 -8.58
C THR A 150 6.73 -4.03 -9.55
N GLU A 151 6.37 -4.45 -10.78
CA GLU A 151 7.36 -4.63 -11.86
C GLU A 151 8.04 -3.31 -12.22
N GLY A 152 7.33 -2.19 -12.24
CA GLY A 152 7.93 -0.88 -12.54
C GLY A 152 9.01 -0.48 -11.51
N LEU A 153 8.82 -0.79 -10.22
CA LEU A 153 9.88 -0.60 -9.22
C LEU A 153 11.10 -1.49 -9.49
N LYS A 154 10.89 -2.74 -9.88
CA LYS A 154 11.97 -3.65 -10.27
C LYS A 154 12.75 -3.11 -11.45
N GLU A 155 12.08 -2.68 -12.51
CA GLU A 155 12.71 -2.08 -13.70
C GLU A 155 13.54 -0.84 -13.34
N ARG A 156 12.99 0.03 -12.48
CA ARG A 156 13.68 1.22 -11.97
C ARG A 156 14.93 0.87 -11.16
N LEU A 157 14.86 -0.13 -10.27
CA LEU A 157 16.00 -0.59 -9.48
C LEU A 157 17.13 -1.14 -10.37
N ILE A 158 16.78 -1.86 -11.43
CA ILE A 158 17.72 -2.35 -12.43
C ILE A 158 18.37 -1.17 -13.16
N ALA A 159 17.56 -0.25 -13.69
CA ALA A 159 18.04 0.87 -14.50
C ALA A 159 18.87 1.88 -13.69
N GLU A 160 18.45 2.23 -12.47
CA GLU A 160 19.10 3.28 -11.67
C GLU A 160 20.30 2.80 -10.87
N HIS A 161 20.28 1.54 -10.43
CA HIS A 161 21.27 0.99 -9.51
C HIS A 161 22.04 -0.21 -10.07
N GLY A 162 21.71 -0.70 -11.26
CA GLY A 162 22.37 -1.86 -11.87
C GLY A 162 22.12 -3.18 -11.12
N ILE A 163 21.04 -3.25 -10.34
CA ILE A 163 20.72 -4.46 -9.56
C ILE A 163 20.37 -5.60 -10.50
N PRO A 164 20.96 -6.79 -10.36
CA PRO A 164 20.61 -7.94 -11.19
C PRO A 164 19.14 -8.33 -11.05
N ALA A 165 18.44 -8.53 -12.16
CA ALA A 165 17.01 -8.89 -12.15
C ALA A 165 16.68 -10.11 -11.29
N LYS A 166 17.59 -11.11 -11.23
CA LYS A 166 17.48 -12.33 -10.41
C LYS A 166 17.51 -12.09 -8.89
N GLN A 167 17.98 -10.90 -8.47
CA GLN A 167 18.04 -10.50 -7.07
C GLN A 167 16.76 -9.82 -6.61
N ILE A 168 15.88 -9.43 -7.56
CA ILE A 168 14.65 -8.71 -7.27
C ILE A 168 13.45 -9.64 -7.49
N LEU A 169 12.73 -9.90 -6.42
CA LEU A 169 11.45 -10.59 -6.45
C LEU A 169 10.32 -9.56 -6.39
N VAL A 170 9.32 -9.71 -7.25
CA VAL A 170 8.13 -8.85 -7.19
C VAL A 170 7.04 -9.57 -6.42
N ILE A 171 6.59 -8.95 -5.32
CA ILE A 171 5.47 -9.43 -4.50
C ILE A 171 4.53 -8.26 -4.27
N ARG A 172 3.28 -8.35 -4.75
CA ARG A 172 2.24 -7.37 -4.47
C ARG A 172 1.85 -7.39 -2.99
N ASN A 173 1.37 -6.25 -2.50
CA ASN A 173 0.84 -6.16 -1.14
C ASN A 173 -0.37 -7.10 -0.96
N GLY A 174 -0.46 -7.70 0.20
CA GLY A 174 -1.54 -8.60 0.57
C GLY A 174 -2.76 -7.86 1.13
N VAL A 175 -3.81 -8.63 1.40
CA VAL A 175 -5.01 -8.19 2.12
C VAL A 175 -5.36 -9.20 3.22
N ASP A 176 -5.85 -8.72 4.35
CA ASP A 176 -6.38 -9.57 5.42
C ASP A 176 -7.80 -10.03 5.08
N LEU A 177 -7.92 -11.27 4.57
CA LEU A 177 -9.20 -11.88 4.19
C LEU A 177 -10.09 -12.21 5.40
N SER A 178 -9.55 -12.20 6.61
CA SER A 178 -10.34 -12.40 7.84
C SER A 178 -11.07 -11.13 8.25
N LEU A 179 -10.47 -9.98 7.98
CA LEU A 179 -11.04 -8.66 8.23
C LEU A 179 -11.91 -8.20 7.05
N PHE A 180 -11.37 -8.26 5.83
CA PHE A 180 -12.05 -7.81 4.61
C PHE A 180 -12.86 -8.95 4.02
N LYS A 181 -14.18 -8.94 4.27
CA LYS A 181 -15.14 -9.95 3.84
C LYS A 181 -16.24 -9.36 2.98
N MET A 182 -16.81 -10.19 2.12
CA MET A 182 -18.04 -9.81 1.44
C MET A 182 -19.17 -9.62 2.47
N THR A 183 -19.79 -8.45 2.45
CA THR A 183 -20.94 -8.10 3.28
C THR A 183 -22.01 -7.50 2.38
N PRO A 184 -23.30 -7.87 2.53
CA PRO A 184 -24.38 -7.24 1.78
C PRO A 184 -24.39 -5.72 1.95
N ALA A 185 -24.56 -4.97 0.87
CA ALA A 185 -24.52 -3.51 0.90
C ALA A 185 -25.59 -2.92 1.83
N GLN A 186 -26.80 -3.52 1.85
CA GLN A 186 -27.88 -3.10 2.74
C GLN A 186 -27.48 -3.18 4.22
N THR A 187 -26.85 -4.29 4.64
CA THR A 187 -26.35 -4.46 6.01
C THR A 187 -25.33 -3.38 6.37
N ALA A 188 -24.37 -3.14 5.47
CA ALA A 188 -23.34 -2.14 5.67
C ALA A 188 -23.92 -0.71 5.73
N ARG A 189 -24.85 -0.37 4.82
CA ARG A 189 -25.54 0.93 4.81
C ARG A 189 -26.34 1.15 6.08
N SER A 190 -27.08 0.14 6.56
CA SER A 190 -27.80 0.22 7.83
C SER A 190 -26.87 0.49 9.02
N ALA A 191 -25.72 -0.20 9.07
CA ALA A 191 -24.71 -0.01 10.11
C ALA A 191 -24.09 1.39 10.12
N LEU A 192 -24.04 2.04 8.95
CA LEU A 192 -23.48 3.39 8.77
C LEU A 192 -24.56 4.50 8.79
N GLY A 193 -25.84 4.15 8.94
CA GLY A 193 -26.94 5.11 8.87
C GLY A 193 -27.15 5.73 7.48
N LEU A 194 -26.71 5.05 6.42
CA LEU A 194 -26.80 5.51 5.05
C LEU A 194 -28.16 5.14 4.42
N PRO A 195 -28.79 6.04 3.63
CA PRO A 195 -30.00 5.75 2.86
C PRO A 195 -29.85 4.52 1.98
N GLN A 196 -30.88 3.66 1.93
CA GLN A 196 -30.85 2.40 1.17
C GLN A 196 -31.13 2.59 -0.33
N ASP A 197 -31.85 3.64 -0.68
CA ASP A 197 -32.31 3.99 -2.01
C ASP A 197 -31.28 4.73 -2.86
N ARG A 198 -30.08 5.01 -2.29
CA ARG A 198 -28.97 5.66 -2.98
C ARG A 198 -27.95 4.68 -3.50
N GLN A 199 -27.22 5.10 -4.53
CA GLN A 199 -26.02 4.43 -5.03
C GLN A 199 -24.76 5.10 -4.46
N TYR A 200 -23.75 4.33 -4.16
CA TYR A 200 -22.55 4.84 -3.51
C TYR A 200 -21.28 4.52 -4.28
N VAL A 201 -20.48 5.56 -4.51
CA VAL A 201 -19.11 5.48 -4.98
C VAL A 201 -18.20 5.71 -3.78
N VAL A 202 -17.18 4.89 -3.55
CA VAL A 202 -16.28 5.04 -2.40
C VAL A 202 -14.83 5.23 -2.82
N PHE A 203 -14.14 6.09 -2.09
CA PHE A 203 -12.69 6.20 -2.03
C PHE A 203 -12.25 5.94 -0.58
N VAL A 204 -11.22 5.12 -0.38
CA VAL A 204 -10.60 4.88 0.93
C VAL A 204 -9.13 5.22 0.89
N GLY A 205 -8.63 5.98 1.85
CA GLY A 205 -7.20 6.23 2.06
C GLY A 205 -6.84 7.68 2.37
N ASN A 206 -5.53 7.94 2.52
CA ASN A 206 -5.01 9.27 2.81
C ASN A 206 -5.38 10.26 1.71
N LEU A 207 -5.78 11.46 2.10
CA LEU A 207 -6.07 12.56 1.18
C LEU A 207 -4.78 13.31 0.85
N VAL A 208 -4.02 12.74 -0.10
CA VAL A 208 -2.79 13.30 -0.65
C VAL A 208 -2.93 13.51 -2.15
N GLU A 209 -2.19 14.45 -2.71
CA GLU A 209 -2.32 14.87 -4.11
C GLU A 209 -2.24 13.69 -5.10
N TRP A 210 -1.29 12.79 -4.91
CA TRP A 210 -1.08 11.66 -5.83
C TRP A 210 -2.14 10.54 -5.74
N HIS A 211 -3.10 10.64 -4.82
CA HIS A 211 -4.28 9.78 -4.80
C HIS A 211 -5.41 10.27 -5.73
N GLY A 212 -5.30 11.47 -6.32
CA GLY A 212 -6.17 11.95 -7.37
C GLY A 212 -7.64 12.12 -6.97
N VAL A 213 -7.95 12.33 -5.68
CA VAL A 213 -9.34 12.49 -5.19
C VAL A 213 -10.00 13.74 -5.79
N HIS A 214 -9.21 14.76 -6.12
CA HIS A 214 -9.71 15.96 -6.81
C HIS A 214 -10.31 15.65 -8.21
N THR A 215 -9.70 14.69 -8.94
CA THR A 215 -10.25 14.20 -10.22
C THR A 215 -11.57 13.46 -10.00
N LEU A 216 -11.68 12.67 -8.92
CA LEU A 216 -12.91 11.98 -8.56
C LEU A 216 -14.02 12.96 -8.20
N VAL A 217 -13.76 13.98 -7.38
CA VAL A 217 -14.73 15.03 -7.03
C VAL A 217 -15.22 15.76 -8.29
N THR A 218 -14.32 16.08 -9.24
CA THR A 218 -14.70 16.69 -10.52
C THR A 218 -15.57 15.74 -11.35
N ALA A 219 -15.25 14.46 -11.41
CA ALA A 219 -16.04 13.45 -12.12
C ALA A 219 -17.45 13.31 -11.50
N MET A 220 -17.55 13.38 -10.17
CA MET A 220 -18.83 13.27 -9.47
C MET A 220 -19.81 14.38 -9.80
N ALA A 221 -19.35 15.58 -10.14
CA ALA A 221 -20.27 16.65 -10.62
C ALA A 221 -21.08 16.21 -11.86
N ARG A 222 -20.40 15.51 -12.79
CA ARG A 222 -21.07 14.95 -13.98
C ARG A 222 -21.96 13.75 -13.63
N VAL A 223 -21.49 12.92 -12.68
CA VAL A 223 -22.26 11.75 -12.23
C VAL A 223 -23.56 12.20 -11.58
N VAL A 224 -23.51 13.13 -10.63
CA VAL A 224 -24.68 13.63 -9.91
C VAL A 224 -25.65 14.38 -10.83
N GLN A 225 -25.15 15.13 -11.80
CA GLN A 225 -25.99 15.83 -12.80
C GLN A 225 -26.85 14.83 -13.58
N ARG A 226 -26.33 13.66 -13.95
CA ARG A 226 -27.07 12.63 -14.70
C ARG A 226 -27.88 11.71 -13.78
N ASN A 227 -27.36 11.39 -12.59
CA ASN A 227 -28.02 10.55 -11.60
C ASN A 227 -27.94 11.18 -10.20
N PRO A 228 -28.97 11.95 -9.78
CA PRO A 228 -28.98 12.62 -8.48
C PRO A 228 -29.00 11.69 -7.27
N ASN A 229 -29.24 10.38 -7.46
CA ASN A 229 -29.27 9.41 -6.37
C ASN A 229 -27.87 8.84 -6.03
N VAL A 230 -26.80 9.35 -6.65
CA VAL A 230 -25.45 8.91 -6.35
C VAL A 230 -24.80 9.77 -5.27
N THR A 231 -24.11 9.15 -4.35
CA THR A 231 -23.34 9.80 -3.27
C THR A 231 -21.91 9.28 -3.28
N LEU A 232 -20.93 10.19 -3.15
CA LEU A 232 -19.52 9.86 -2.96
C LEU A 232 -19.21 9.75 -1.48
N LEU A 233 -18.60 8.64 -1.06
CA LEU A 233 -18.06 8.43 0.28
C LEU A 233 -16.54 8.58 0.21
N ILE A 234 -15.98 9.54 0.93
CA ILE A 234 -14.54 9.76 1.08
C ILE A 234 -14.16 9.33 2.49
N VAL A 235 -13.49 8.16 2.60
CA VAL A 235 -13.09 7.56 3.86
C VAL A 235 -11.59 7.73 4.05
N GLY A 236 -11.22 8.54 5.01
CA GLY A 236 -9.84 8.93 5.30
C GLY A 236 -9.70 10.44 5.44
N ASP A 237 -8.48 10.86 5.72
CA ASP A 237 -8.12 12.26 5.92
C ASP A 237 -6.72 12.54 5.36
N GLY A 238 -6.30 13.80 5.37
CA GLY A 238 -4.98 14.19 4.91
C GLY A 238 -4.87 15.65 4.50
N PRO A 239 -3.68 16.10 4.06
CA PRO A 239 -3.42 17.50 3.75
C PRO A 239 -4.31 18.09 2.64
N GLU A 240 -4.86 17.27 1.75
CA GLU A 240 -5.74 17.74 0.67
C GLU A 240 -7.20 17.96 1.12
N ARG A 241 -7.59 17.58 2.34
CA ARG A 241 -8.98 17.63 2.78
C ARG A 241 -9.64 18.99 2.57
N SER A 242 -9.05 20.06 3.11
CA SER A 242 -9.62 21.40 3.00
C SER A 242 -9.76 21.86 1.54
N ARG A 243 -8.81 21.50 0.67
CA ARG A 243 -8.87 21.79 -0.76
C ARG A 243 -10.02 21.05 -1.44
N LEU A 244 -10.24 19.79 -1.07
CA LEU A 244 -11.35 18.99 -1.59
C LEU A 244 -12.70 19.49 -1.10
N GLU A 245 -12.84 19.92 0.15
CA GLU A 245 -14.07 20.53 0.68
C GLU A 245 -14.41 21.83 -0.05
N ILE A 246 -13.43 22.70 -0.34
CA ILE A 246 -13.63 23.90 -1.16
C ILE A 246 -14.06 23.53 -2.60
N GLN A 247 -13.47 22.47 -3.16
CA GLN A 247 -13.84 21.99 -4.50
C GLN A 247 -15.28 21.46 -4.54
N VAL A 248 -15.70 20.70 -3.52
CA VAL A 248 -17.07 20.18 -3.35
C VAL A 248 -18.07 21.35 -3.31
N ALA A 249 -17.79 22.39 -2.51
CA ALA A 249 -18.65 23.56 -2.41
C ALA A 249 -18.75 24.34 -3.74
N LYS A 250 -17.62 24.55 -4.43
CA LYS A 250 -17.61 25.20 -5.76
C LYS A 250 -18.42 24.43 -6.80
N LEU A 251 -18.50 23.10 -6.69
CA LEU A 251 -19.26 22.24 -7.60
C LEU A 251 -20.70 21.98 -7.13
N GLN A 252 -21.13 22.57 -6.00
CA GLN A 252 -22.45 22.40 -5.39
C GLN A 252 -22.78 20.92 -5.11
N LEU A 253 -21.81 20.21 -4.50
CA LEU A 253 -21.90 18.77 -4.20
C LEU A 253 -21.99 18.46 -2.70
N GLU A 254 -22.25 19.45 -1.83
CA GLU A 254 -22.22 19.29 -0.36
C GLU A 254 -23.18 18.19 0.11
N ASP A 255 -24.34 18.06 -0.51
CA ASP A 255 -25.33 17.01 -0.19
C ASP A 255 -25.03 15.65 -0.86
N ARG A 256 -23.97 15.56 -1.64
CA ARG A 256 -23.61 14.39 -2.46
C ARG A 256 -22.22 13.84 -2.18
N VAL A 257 -21.46 14.48 -1.29
CA VAL A 257 -20.13 14.03 -0.87
C VAL A 257 -20.08 13.96 0.65
N VAL A 258 -19.77 12.79 1.15
CA VAL A 258 -19.61 12.54 2.58
C VAL A 258 -18.14 12.33 2.90
N PHE A 259 -17.57 13.22 3.71
CA PHE A 259 -16.24 13.05 4.27
C PHE A 259 -16.34 12.33 5.61
N ALA A 260 -16.05 11.03 5.63
CA ALA A 260 -16.09 10.21 6.85
C ALA A 260 -14.92 10.50 7.81
N GLY A 261 -13.85 11.16 7.32
CA GLY A 261 -12.63 11.33 8.10
C GLY A 261 -11.88 10.03 8.34
N TRP A 262 -10.97 10.05 9.30
CA TRP A 262 -10.29 8.83 9.75
C TRP A 262 -11.26 7.89 10.46
N VAL A 263 -11.30 6.65 10.01
CA VAL A 263 -12.07 5.58 10.65
C VAL A 263 -11.13 4.49 11.17
N LYS A 264 -11.56 3.76 12.18
CA LYS A 264 -10.81 2.59 12.67
C LYS A 264 -10.70 1.54 11.56
N ARG A 265 -9.57 0.84 11.50
CA ARG A 265 -9.30 -0.18 10.49
C ARG A 265 -10.41 -1.22 10.38
N GLU A 266 -10.96 -1.65 11.52
CA GLU A 266 -12.04 -2.64 11.61
C GLU A 266 -13.35 -2.16 10.97
N SER A 267 -13.54 -0.84 10.85
CA SER A 267 -14.72 -0.23 10.23
C SER A 267 -14.56 -0.04 8.71
N VAL A 268 -13.33 -0.05 8.18
CA VAL A 268 -13.07 0.15 6.73
C VAL A 268 -13.84 -0.83 5.85
N PRO A 269 -13.92 -2.16 6.17
CA PRO A 269 -14.70 -3.10 5.37
C PRO A 269 -16.18 -2.73 5.26
N THR A 270 -16.78 -2.14 6.31
CA THR A 270 -18.18 -1.72 6.30
C THR A 270 -18.40 -0.57 5.30
N TRP A 271 -17.49 0.42 5.25
CA TRP A 271 -17.54 1.51 4.28
C TRP A 271 -17.38 1.01 2.84
N ILE A 272 -16.46 0.08 2.61
CA ILE A 272 -16.25 -0.54 1.30
C ILE A 272 -17.50 -1.35 0.92
N ALA A 273 -18.06 -2.12 1.84
CA ALA A 273 -19.24 -2.95 1.59
C ALA A 273 -20.52 -2.14 1.34
N ALA A 274 -20.63 -0.91 1.84
CA ALA A 274 -21.76 -0.01 1.57
C ALA A 274 -21.78 0.49 0.11
N ALA A 275 -20.63 0.47 -0.58
CA ALA A 275 -20.47 1.01 -1.92
C ALA A 275 -21.00 0.07 -3.02
N ASP A 276 -21.44 0.66 -4.12
CA ASP A 276 -21.71 0.02 -5.40
C ASP A 276 -20.43 -0.11 -6.23
N ILE A 277 -19.56 0.92 -6.14
CA ILE A 277 -18.31 1.02 -6.90
C ILE A 277 -17.21 1.55 -5.99
N CYS A 278 -16.04 0.93 -6.03
CA CYS A 278 -14.83 1.46 -5.41
C CYS A 278 -13.93 2.14 -6.42
N THR A 279 -13.19 3.18 -6.00
CA THR A 279 -12.34 3.95 -6.91
C THR A 279 -10.88 3.99 -6.48
N LEU A 280 -9.99 3.83 -7.45
CA LEU A 280 -8.54 3.93 -7.30
C LEU A 280 -8.01 4.99 -8.28
N THR A 281 -8.05 6.26 -7.89
CA THR A 281 -7.83 7.45 -8.72
C THR A 281 -6.41 8.00 -8.60
N LEU A 282 -5.40 7.18 -8.90
CA LEU A 282 -4.00 7.60 -8.79
C LEU A 282 -3.63 8.61 -9.89
N THR A 283 -2.87 9.66 -9.54
CA THR A 283 -2.32 10.59 -10.53
C THR A 283 -1.21 9.96 -11.36
N ILE A 284 -1.07 10.41 -12.60
CA ILE A 284 -0.05 9.89 -13.53
C ILE A 284 1.35 10.30 -13.09
N ALA A 285 1.55 11.54 -12.68
CA ALA A 285 2.87 12.14 -12.46
C ALA A 285 3.80 11.30 -11.56
N ARG A 286 3.29 10.73 -10.47
CA ARG A 286 4.08 9.89 -9.56
C ARG A 286 4.10 8.41 -9.96
N ASN A 287 2.96 7.91 -10.45
CA ASN A 287 2.73 6.46 -10.49
C ASN A 287 3.03 5.83 -11.86
N ALA A 288 3.22 6.63 -12.92
CA ALA A 288 3.41 6.11 -14.28
C ALA A 288 4.65 5.21 -14.41
N SER A 289 5.75 5.56 -13.74
CA SER A 289 7.02 4.84 -13.88
C SER A 289 7.15 3.64 -12.95
N ILE A 290 6.47 3.66 -11.80
CA ILE A 290 6.63 2.60 -10.78
C ILE A 290 5.41 1.69 -10.66
N GLY A 291 4.27 2.10 -11.23
CA GLY A 291 3.01 1.40 -11.08
C GLY A 291 2.43 1.49 -9.66
N SER A 292 1.47 0.65 -9.36
CA SER A 292 0.79 0.63 -8.06
C SER A 292 0.59 -0.78 -7.52
N SER A 293 0.85 -0.94 -6.22
CA SER A 293 0.43 -2.09 -5.41
C SER A 293 -0.34 -1.58 -4.19
N ALA A 294 -1.38 -0.74 -4.45
CA ALA A 294 -2.15 -0.11 -3.39
C ALA A 294 -2.89 -1.16 -2.54
N LEU A 295 -2.73 -1.10 -1.21
CA LEU A 295 -3.45 -1.97 -0.26
C LEU A 295 -4.95 -1.90 -0.48
N LYS A 296 -5.49 -0.69 -0.64
CA LYS A 296 -6.92 -0.46 -0.87
C LYS A 296 -7.49 -1.23 -2.06
N LEU A 297 -6.70 -1.52 -3.11
CA LEU A 297 -7.17 -2.34 -4.21
C LEU A 297 -7.47 -3.77 -3.74
N GLY A 298 -6.55 -4.39 -2.99
CA GLY A 298 -6.78 -5.70 -2.38
C GLY A 298 -7.98 -5.71 -1.44
N GLU A 299 -8.16 -4.65 -0.64
CA GLU A 299 -9.27 -4.47 0.29
C GLU A 299 -10.62 -4.38 -0.45
N TYR A 300 -10.69 -3.61 -1.56
CA TYR A 300 -11.88 -3.52 -2.41
C TYR A 300 -12.25 -4.88 -3.02
N LEU A 301 -11.25 -5.57 -3.56
CA LEU A 301 -11.44 -6.89 -4.18
C LEU A 301 -11.86 -7.93 -3.13
N ALA A 302 -11.25 -7.93 -1.95
CA ALA A 302 -11.61 -8.82 -0.86
C ALA A 302 -13.04 -8.60 -0.34
N CYS A 303 -13.53 -7.35 -0.36
CA CYS A 303 -14.93 -7.02 -0.05
C CYS A 303 -15.89 -7.32 -1.22
N GLY A 304 -15.41 -7.86 -2.34
CA GLY A 304 -16.24 -8.22 -3.48
C GLY A 304 -16.84 -7.01 -4.20
N ARG A 305 -16.07 -5.93 -4.39
CA ARG A 305 -16.55 -4.72 -5.06
C ARG A 305 -15.90 -4.51 -6.42
N ALA A 306 -16.70 -4.09 -7.39
CA ALA A 306 -16.21 -3.65 -8.70
C ALA A 306 -15.38 -2.37 -8.52
N VAL A 307 -14.27 -2.25 -9.26
CA VAL A 307 -13.33 -1.15 -9.11
C VAL A 307 -13.22 -0.35 -10.41
N VAL A 308 -13.25 0.99 -10.29
CA VAL A 308 -12.82 1.88 -11.37
C VAL A 308 -11.43 2.41 -11.01
N ALA A 309 -10.42 2.09 -11.82
CA ALA A 309 -9.02 2.36 -11.51
C ALA A 309 -8.32 3.13 -12.63
N THR A 310 -7.38 4.00 -12.25
CA THR A 310 -6.53 4.72 -13.22
C THR A 310 -5.74 3.74 -14.09
N ASN A 311 -5.65 3.99 -15.40
CA ASN A 311 -4.85 3.21 -16.35
C ASN A 311 -3.34 3.40 -16.12
N LEU A 312 -2.87 2.78 -15.04
CA LEU A 312 -1.47 2.70 -14.62
C LEU A 312 -1.11 1.24 -14.36
N PRO A 313 0.16 0.84 -14.56
CA PRO A 313 0.61 -0.51 -14.26
C PRO A 313 0.21 -0.94 -12.84
N GLY A 314 -0.42 -2.10 -12.73
CA GLY A 314 -0.89 -2.63 -11.45
C GLY A 314 -2.23 -2.08 -10.94
N ALA A 315 -2.88 -1.18 -11.66
CA ALA A 315 -4.21 -0.62 -11.34
C ALA A 315 -5.22 -0.91 -12.47
N GLY A 316 -5.50 0.01 -13.38
CA GLY A 316 -6.50 -0.17 -14.45
C GLY A 316 -6.31 -1.45 -15.27
N PRO A 317 -5.14 -1.66 -15.90
CA PRO A 317 -4.88 -2.90 -16.66
C PRO A 317 -5.03 -4.17 -15.81
N PHE A 318 -4.70 -4.11 -14.52
CA PHE A 318 -4.87 -5.23 -13.61
C PHE A 318 -6.36 -5.56 -13.38
N VAL A 319 -7.20 -4.56 -13.09
CA VAL A 319 -8.64 -4.82 -12.84
C VAL A 319 -9.37 -5.25 -14.11
N GLU A 320 -8.96 -4.75 -15.27
CA GLU A 320 -9.55 -5.14 -16.57
C GLU A 320 -9.17 -6.56 -16.97
N SER A 321 -7.89 -6.92 -16.88
CA SER A 321 -7.41 -8.26 -17.28
C SER A 321 -8.02 -9.38 -16.43
N HIS A 322 -8.41 -9.08 -15.18
CA HIS A 322 -9.07 -10.04 -14.29
C HIS A 322 -10.61 -9.92 -14.32
N GLY A 323 -11.17 -9.00 -15.09
CA GLY A 323 -12.62 -8.79 -15.20
C GLY A 323 -13.27 -8.37 -13.88
N VAL A 324 -12.56 -7.62 -13.04
CA VAL A 324 -12.99 -7.17 -11.71
C VAL A 324 -13.28 -5.67 -11.64
N GLY A 325 -13.11 -4.96 -12.75
CA GLY A 325 -13.33 -3.52 -12.82
C GLY A 325 -13.06 -2.95 -14.19
N LEU A 326 -13.03 -1.62 -14.27
CA LEU A 326 -12.76 -0.84 -15.48
C LEU A 326 -11.59 0.11 -15.27
N GLY A 327 -10.77 0.27 -16.30
CA GLY A 327 -9.73 1.28 -16.37
C GLY A 327 -10.27 2.62 -16.86
N PHE A 328 -9.72 3.73 -16.37
CA PHE A 328 -9.96 5.05 -16.92
C PHE A 328 -8.64 5.78 -17.18
N ARG A 329 -8.64 6.71 -18.13
CA ARG A 329 -7.48 7.55 -18.45
C ARG A 329 -7.14 8.45 -17.27
N GLY A 330 -5.93 8.33 -16.74
CA GLY A 330 -5.48 9.07 -15.56
C GLY A 330 -5.65 10.60 -15.72
N ASP A 331 -5.95 11.24 -14.61
CA ASP A 331 -6.21 12.69 -14.48
C ASP A 331 -7.33 13.22 -15.41
N ASP A 332 -8.20 12.32 -15.93
CA ASP A 332 -9.33 12.65 -16.79
C ASP A 332 -10.68 12.42 -16.08
N PRO A 333 -11.34 13.47 -15.56
CA PRO A 333 -12.61 13.35 -14.88
C PRO A 333 -13.78 12.99 -15.83
N ILE A 334 -13.63 13.22 -17.14
CA ILE A 334 -14.67 12.90 -18.13
C ILE A 334 -14.69 11.39 -18.31
N ASP A 335 -13.54 10.77 -18.58
CA ASP A 335 -13.45 9.33 -18.75
C ASP A 335 -13.80 8.60 -17.44
N LEU A 336 -13.31 9.11 -16.28
CA LEU A 336 -13.67 8.56 -14.96
C LEU A 336 -15.20 8.56 -14.75
N SER A 337 -15.89 9.68 -15.07
CA SER A 337 -17.35 9.75 -14.95
C SER A 337 -18.05 8.76 -15.87
N ALA A 338 -17.56 8.56 -17.10
CA ALA A 338 -18.10 7.60 -18.04
C ALA A 338 -18.00 6.16 -17.52
N ARG A 339 -16.85 5.78 -16.96
CA ARG A 339 -16.66 4.43 -16.37
C ARG A 339 -17.51 4.19 -15.13
N ILE A 340 -17.68 5.22 -14.30
CA ILE A 340 -18.61 5.15 -13.16
C ILE A 340 -20.03 4.92 -13.65
N PHE A 341 -20.51 5.67 -14.66
CA PHE A 341 -21.83 5.47 -15.24
C PHE A 341 -22.02 4.07 -15.80
N GLU A 342 -21.07 3.59 -16.60
CA GLU A 342 -21.12 2.26 -17.21
C GLU A 342 -21.40 1.17 -16.17
N LEU A 343 -20.78 1.29 -14.99
CA LEU A 343 -21.01 0.35 -13.91
C LEU A 343 -22.28 0.65 -13.09
N LEU A 344 -22.68 1.91 -12.89
CA LEU A 344 -23.90 2.24 -12.15
C LEU A 344 -25.17 1.77 -12.88
N GLU A 345 -25.15 1.79 -14.22
CA GLU A 345 -26.27 1.36 -15.06
C GLU A 345 -26.40 -0.17 -15.19
N ASP A 346 -25.38 -0.95 -14.82
CA ASP A 346 -25.39 -2.42 -14.92
C ASP A 346 -25.12 -3.10 -13.56
N PRO A 347 -26.15 -3.24 -12.71
CA PRO A 347 -26.01 -3.90 -11.41
C PRO A 347 -25.56 -5.37 -11.50
N LYS A 348 -25.99 -6.10 -12.54
CA LYS A 348 -25.61 -7.49 -12.75
C LYS A 348 -24.11 -7.59 -13.02
N ARG A 349 -23.60 -6.78 -13.93
CA ARG A 349 -22.16 -6.73 -14.22
C ARG A 349 -21.33 -6.40 -13.00
N ARG A 350 -21.78 -5.41 -12.18
CA ARG A 350 -21.09 -5.07 -10.91
C ARG A 350 -21.03 -6.26 -9.96
N MET A 351 -22.14 -6.99 -9.83
CA MET A 351 -22.22 -8.17 -8.98
C MET A 351 -21.27 -9.29 -9.48
N ASP A 352 -21.28 -9.56 -10.77
CA ASP A 352 -20.40 -10.55 -11.38
C ASP A 352 -18.92 -10.18 -11.24
N MET A 353 -18.58 -8.89 -11.41
CA MET A 353 -17.24 -8.36 -11.13
C MET A 353 -16.87 -8.51 -9.64
N GLY A 354 -17.80 -8.25 -8.74
CA GLY A 354 -17.60 -8.39 -7.29
C GLY A 354 -17.29 -9.84 -6.88
N HIS A 355 -17.98 -10.83 -7.43
CA HIS A 355 -17.67 -12.23 -7.18
C HIS A 355 -16.27 -12.61 -7.67
N ARG A 356 -15.93 -12.26 -8.91
CA ARG A 356 -14.58 -12.48 -9.44
C ARG A 356 -13.51 -11.74 -8.63
N ALA A 357 -13.82 -10.55 -8.12
CA ALA A 357 -12.91 -9.77 -7.27
C ALA A 357 -12.57 -10.52 -5.97
N ARG A 358 -13.58 -11.09 -5.31
CA ARG A 358 -13.38 -11.91 -4.11
C ARG A 358 -12.55 -13.15 -4.39
N GLU A 359 -12.87 -13.90 -5.43
CA GLU A 359 -12.13 -15.09 -5.87
C GLU A 359 -10.67 -14.76 -6.18
N LEU A 360 -10.42 -13.64 -6.86
CA LEU A 360 -9.07 -13.14 -7.16
C LEU A 360 -8.30 -12.82 -5.87
N ALA A 361 -8.93 -12.12 -4.92
CA ALA A 361 -8.32 -11.78 -3.64
C ALA A 361 -7.93 -13.03 -2.85
N GLU A 362 -8.80 -14.04 -2.79
CA GLU A 362 -8.54 -15.32 -2.13
C GLU A 362 -7.42 -16.10 -2.80
N ARG A 363 -7.42 -16.14 -4.12
CA ARG A 363 -6.44 -16.90 -4.89
C ARG A 363 -5.06 -16.27 -4.88
N GLU A 364 -4.94 -14.92 -4.93
CA GLU A 364 -3.67 -14.27 -5.26
C GLU A 364 -3.20 -13.21 -4.26
N LEU A 365 -4.10 -12.58 -3.49
CA LEU A 365 -3.76 -11.36 -2.76
C LEU A 365 -3.78 -11.53 -1.23
N SER A 366 -3.90 -12.75 -0.69
CA SER A 366 -3.88 -12.92 0.76
C SER A 366 -2.48 -12.69 1.36
N TRP A 367 -2.41 -12.16 2.57
CA TRP A 367 -1.15 -12.03 3.30
C TRP A 367 -0.50 -13.40 3.57
N GLU A 368 -1.29 -14.48 3.70
CA GLU A 368 -0.80 -15.84 3.85
C GLU A 368 0.02 -16.28 2.63
N ARG A 369 -0.46 -15.92 1.43
CA ARG A 369 0.26 -16.21 0.19
C ARG A 369 1.54 -15.36 0.08
N VAL A 370 1.44 -14.07 0.41
CA VAL A 370 2.61 -13.17 0.47
C VAL A 370 3.66 -13.72 1.41
N SER A 371 3.29 -14.09 2.63
CA SER A 371 4.19 -14.66 3.64
C SER A 371 4.83 -15.96 3.17
N THR A 372 4.05 -16.88 2.59
CA THR A 372 4.56 -18.14 2.05
C THR A 372 5.58 -17.89 0.94
N THR A 373 5.28 -16.99 0.00
CA THR A 373 6.19 -16.63 -1.09
C THR A 373 7.48 -16.02 -0.55
N LEU A 374 7.37 -15.14 0.44
CA LEU A 374 8.50 -14.47 1.07
C LEU A 374 9.39 -15.48 1.81
N LEU A 375 8.81 -16.37 2.60
CA LEU A 375 9.53 -17.40 3.34
C LEU A 375 10.25 -18.39 2.40
N ASN A 376 9.59 -18.82 1.34
CA ASN A 376 10.21 -19.67 0.31
C ASN A 376 11.39 -18.96 -0.34
N HIS A 377 11.28 -17.66 -0.60
CA HIS A 377 12.37 -16.87 -1.16
C HIS A 377 13.54 -16.76 -0.19
N PHE A 378 13.29 -16.53 1.10
CA PHE A 378 14.33 -16.50 2.11
C PHE A 378 15.07 -17.82 2.18
N GLU A 379 14.37 -18.96 2.25
CA GLU A 379 14.98 -20.30 2.29
C GLU A 379 15.78 -20.61 1.03
N ALA A 380 15.22 -20.39 -0.15
CA ALA A 380 15.88 -20.68 -1.42
C ALA A 380 17.16 -19.85 -1.66
N THR A 381 17.28 -18.70 -1.00
CA THR A 381 18.42 -17.80 -1.18
C THR A 381 19.39 -17.79 -0.01
N LYS A 382 19.02 -18.38 1.15
CA LYS A 382 19.82 -18.38 2.37
C LYS A 382 21.22 -18.99 2.18
N GLU A 383 21.34 -20.05 1.40
CA GLU A 383 22.56 -20.82 1.18
C GLU A 383 23.45 -20.32 0.03
N ARG A 384 22.99 -19.35 -0.75
CA ARG A 384 23.81 -18.80 -1.83
C ARG A 384 25.02 -18.06 -1.25
N ALA A 385 26.20 -18.24 -1.85
CA ALA A 385 27.37 -17.47 -1.49
C ALA A 385 27.10 -15.96 -1.57
N PRO A 386 27.68 -15.10 -0.71
CA PRO A 386 27.57 -13.66 -0.84
C PRO A 386 27.99 -13.26 -2.26
N ILE A 387 27.26 -12.32 -2.84
CA ILE A 387 27.63 -11.76 -4.16
C ILE A 387 28.95 -11.01 -3.96
N PRO A 388 30.00 -11.34 -4.72
CA PRO A 388 31.36 -10.81 -4.55
C PRO A 388 31.43 -9.29 -4.67
#